data_e41b846f5dc7d059937bec67be90ca42
#
_entry.id   e41b846f5dc7d059937bec67be90ca42
#
_cell.length_a   1.000
_cell.length_b   1.000
_cell.length_c   1.000
_cell.angle_alpha   90.00
_cell.angle_beta   90.00
_cell.angle_gamma   90.00
#
_symmetry.space_group_name_H-M   'P 1'
#
loop_
_entity.id
_entity.type
_entity.pdbx_description
1 polymer ?
#
loop_
_entity_poly.entity_id
_entity_poly.type
_entity_poly.pdbx_seq_one_letter_code
_entity_poly.pdbx_strand_id
1 'polypeptide(L)'
;PRNASLGEHRVEIFVRRGDGENARDVRVGSASFDVSSFRQPSFRVDVRAPEHAFAGDPLRFEVDANYLFGGRLTGGELRYSLARHGAANYPRAYQAFQFGTGESAGGRGTLEAGVEVLREDQSTVVTIPGDAQSGQRSRVVFEASVTDQAGQSVGADKVVTLYPAAVEVGVRHVQGWIPHAQPLSLTAIVIDRTGAAVPGQTVRGRFVRESYHTFWDRTGGEMRERRELRREVDHECTLRSAAEPVSCEHRPARGGTYVLEAEVTDEAGRRTLSAVRTYVAAADEVPDRDPPGTA
;
A
#
# COMPACT_ATOMS: atom_id res chain seq x y z
N PRO A 1 -19.68 31.42 17.22
CA PRO A 1 -19.54 32.71 17.90
C PRO A 1 -18.59 33.61 17.11
N ARG A 2 -18.96 34.89 16.92
CA ARG A 2 -18.17 35.84 16.12
C ARG A 2 -16.84 36.26 16.79
N ASN A 3 -16.58 35.81 18.04
CA ASN A 3 -15.42 36.16 18.84
C ASN A 3 -14.80 34.93 19.54
N ALA A 4 -14.67 33.80 18.83
CA ALA A 4 -13.91 32.69 19.39
C ALA A 4 -12.43 33.04 19.49
N SER A 5 -11.77 32.73 20.62
CA SER A 5 -10.32 32.88 20.75
C SER A 5 -9.59 31.98 19.75
N LEU A 6 -8.42 32.43 19.30
CA LEU A 6 -7.56 31.57 18.46
C LEU A 6 -7.01 30.39 19.27
N GLY A 7 -6.85 29.24 18.64
CA GLY A 7 -6.30 28.03 19.24
C GLY A 7 -7.23 26.84 19.18
N GLU A 8 -6.84 25.76 19.84
CA GLU A 8 -7.59 24.52 19.89
C GLU A 8 -8.84 24.70 20.78
N HIS A 9 -9.98 24.33 20.24
CA HIS A 9 -11.27 24.27 20.92
C HIS A 9 -11.78 22.85 20.95
N ARG A 10 -12.39 22.49 22.10
CA ARG A 10 -13.03 21.20 22.29
C ARG A 10 -14.53 21.38 22.50
N VAL A 11 -15.30 20.62 21.73
CA VAL A 11 -16.75 20.47 21.95
C VAL A 11 -16.98 19.11 22.61
N GLU A 12 -17.69 19.15 23.74
CA GLU A 12 -18.12 17.93 24.43
C GLU A 12 -19.64 17.85 24.43
N ILE A 13 -20.17 16.67 24.13
CA ILE A 13 -21.60 16.40 24.09
C ILE A 13 -21.96 15.58 25.31
N PHE A 14 -22.89 16.10 26.09
CA PHE A 14 -23.41 15.45 27.28
C PHE A 14 -24.87 15.10 27.06
N VAL A 15 -25.28 13.94 27.51
CA VAL A 15 -26.68 13.51 27.58
C VAL A 15 -27.06 13.39 29.04
N ARG A 16 -28.15 14.07 29.42
CA ARG A 16 -28.68 14.01 30.77
C ARG A 16 -29.45 12.70 30.93
N ARG A 17 -29.01 11.84 31.84
CA ARG A 17 -29.64 10.58 32.18
C ARG A 17 -30.14 10.60 33.61
N GLY A 18 -31.40 10.12 33.80
CA GLY A 18 -32.11 10.07 35.06
C GLY A 18 -33.04 11.28 35.27
N ASP A 19 -33.94 11.16 36.23
CA ASP A 19 -34.92 12.18 36.58
C ASP A 19 -34.72 12.73 38.00
N GLY A 20 -35.09 13.99 38.23
CA GLY A 20 -35.01 14.64 39.53
C GLY A 20 -33.57 14.77 40.09
N GLU A 21 -33.42 14.52 41.37
CA GLU A 21 -32.13 14.65 42.07
C GLU A 21 -31.07 13.64 41.64
N ASN A 22 -31.46 12.57 40.93
CA ASN A 22 -30.52 11.56 40.40
C ASN A 22 -30.10 11.81 38.94
N ALA A 23 -30.49 12.92 38.33
CA ALA A 23 -30.09 13.29 36.99
C ALA A 23 -28.59 13.60 36.96
N ARG A 24 -27.85 12.97 36.01
CA ARG A 24 -26.43 13.20 35.76
C ARG A 24 -26.16 13.39 34.28
N ASP A 25 -25.21 14.28 33.99
CA ASP A 25 -24.73 14.48 32.64
C ASP A 25 -23.64 13.44 32.31
N VAL A 26 -23.91 12.62 31.29
CA VAL A 26 -22.98 11.60 30.81
C VAL A 26 -22.41 12.08 29.49
N ARG A 27 -21.08 12.21 29.40
CA ARG A 27 -20.40 12.57 28.16
C ARG A 27 -20.54 11.42 27.16
N VAL A 28 -21.11 11.70 25.98
CA VAL A 28 -21.34 10.73 24.92
C VAL A 28 -20.47 10.96 23.68
N GLY A 29 -19.77 12.09 23.62
CA GLY A 29 -18.83 12.37 22.55
C GLY A 29 -18.01 13.63 22.80
N SER A 30 -16.89 13.76 22.08
CA SER A 30 -16.10 14.98 22.00
C SER A 30 -15.43 15.09 20.64
N ALA A 31 -15.24 16.33 20.17
CA ALA A 31 -14.46 16.67 18.98
C ALA A 31 -13.60 17.89 19.31
N SER A 32 -12.41 17.95 18.75
CA SER A 32 -11.57 19.16 18.80
C SER A 32 -11.45 19.76 17.40
N PHE A 33 -11.31 21.09 17.35
CA PHE A 33 -11.07 21.86 16.15
C PHE A 33 -10.25 23.09 16.47
N ASP A 34 -9.46 23.55 15.50
CA ASP A 34 -8.65 24.75 15.67
C ASP A 34 -9.37 25.98 15.09
N VAL A 35 -9.39 27.05 15.85
CA VAL A 35 -9.79 28.38 15.37
C VAL A 35 -8.53 29.18 15.09
N SER A 36 -8.29 29.47 13.82
CA SER A 36 -7.16 30.27 13.36
C SER A 36 -7.61 31.52 12.63
N SER A 37 -6.78 32.58 12.66
CA SER A 37 -7.02 33.75 11.82
C SER A 37 -6.66 33.41 10.38
N PHE A 38 -7.62 33.59 9.48
CA PHE A 38 -7.35 33.48 8.05
C PHE A 38 -6.56 34.69 7.57
N ARG A 39 -5.32 34.47 7.15
CA ARG A 39 -4.54 35.44 6.37
C ARG A 39 -4.53 34.95 4.93
N GLN A 40 -4.98 35.78 4.01
CA GLN A 40 -4.94 35.42 2.60
C GLN A 40 -3.48 35.16 2.19
N PRO A 41 -3.20 34.02 1.52
CA PRO A 41 -1.87 33.72 1.01
C PRO A 41 -1.38 34.85 0.08
N SER A 42 -0.13 35.26 0.25
CA SER A 42 0.53 36.24 -0.63
C SER A 42 1.23 35.57 -1.81
N PHE A 43 1.44 34.25 -1.73
CA PHE A 43 2.10 33.44 -2.77
C PHE A 43 1.39 32.07 -2.92
N ARG A 44 1.72 31.38 -3.98
CA ARG A 44 1.30 30.01 -4.26
C ARG A 44 2.53 29.11 -4.40
N VAL A 45 2.34 27.82 -4.11
CA VAL A 45 3.33 26.77 -4.31
C VAL A 45 2.82 25.83 -5.40
N ASP A 46 3.66 25.52 -6.36
CA ASP A 46 3.38 24.59 -7.43
C ASP A 46 4.39 23.43 -7.36
N VAL A 47 3.91 22.18 -7.39
CA VAL A 47 4.74 20.98 -7.42
C VAL A 47 4.54 20.25 -8.74
N ARG A 48 5.62 20.05 -9.48
CA ARG A 48 5.63 19.27 -10.72
C ARG A 48 6.39 17.99 -10.55
N ALA A 49 5.81 16.89 -11.00
CA ALA A 49 6.42 15.57 -11.09
C ALA A 49 5.67 14.74 -12.14
N PRO A 50 6.26 13.65 -12.66
CA PRO A 50 5.54 12.67 -13.46
C PRO A 50 4.31 12.13 -12.73
N GLU A 51 3.24 11.83 -13.46
CA GLU A 51 2.04 11.21 -12.87
C GLU A 51 2.29 9.77 -12.41
N HIS A 52 3.31 9.12 -12.99
CA HIS A 52 3.69 7.76 -12.69
C HIS A 52 5.20 7.54 -12.89
N ALA A 53 5.74 6.58 -12.14
CA ALA A 53 7.11 6.10 -12.24
C ALA A 53 7.16 4.59 -11.96
N PHE A 54 8.30 3.97 -12.20
CA PHE A 54 8.52 2.59 -11.75
C PHE A 54 9.13 2.57 -10.35
N ALA A 55 8.78 1.54 -9.60
CA ALA A 55 9.43 1.25 -8.31
C ALA A 55 10.94 1.04 -8.55
N GLY A 56 11.77 1.70 -7.76
CA GLY A 56 13.23 1.70 -7.93
C GLY A 56 13.79 2.87 -8.75
N ASP A 57 12.97 3.51 -9.57
CA ASP A 57 13.41 4.73 -10.27
C ASP A 57 13.45 5.91 -9.29
N PRO A 58 14.44 6.82 -9.40
CA PRO A 58 14.47 8.02 -8.58
C PRO A 58 13.29 8.93 -8.92
N LEU A 59 12.64 9.46 -7.88
CA LEU A 59 11.51 10.37 -8.00
C LEU A 59 12.01 11.80 -7.95
N ARG A 60 11.70 12.58 -8.97
CA ARG A 60 12.09 13.98 -9.09
C ARG A 60 10.85 14.87 -8.95
N PHE A 61 10.89 15.78 -7.98
CA PHE A 61 9.88 16.79 -7.73
C PHE A 61 10.48 18.17 -7.94
N GLU A 62 9.81 18.98 -8.74
CA GLU A 62 10.18 20.38 -8.97
C GLU A 62 9.20 21.26 -8.22
N VAL A 63 9.72 22.05 -7.27
CA VAL A 63 8.93 22.94 -6.42
C VAL A 63 9.21 24.38 -6.79
N ASP A 64 8.17 25.13 -7.09
CA ASP A 64 8.19 26.56 -7.32
C ASP A 64 7.25 27.28 -6.36
N ALA A 65 7.65 28.44 -5.90
CA ALA A 65 6.80 29.36 -5.17
C ALA A 65 6.80 30.73 -5.83
N ASN A 66 5.61 31.29 -6.08
CA ASN A 66 5.47 32.55 -6.78
C ASN A 66 4.48 33.46 -6.05
N TYR A 67 4.83 34.72 -5.88
CA TYR A 67 3.92 35.74 -5.36
C TYR A 67 2.70 35.92 -6.28
N LEU A 68 1.53 36.13 -5.68
CA LEU A 68 0.29 36.32 -6.45
C LEU A 68 0.29 37.63 -7.27
N PHE A 69 1.08 38.60 -6.85
CA PHE A 69 1.28 39.88 -7.57
C PHE A 69 2.44 39.86 -8.60
N GLY A 70 3.05 38.68 -8.77
CA GLY A 70 4.16 38.44 -9.69
C GLY A 70 5.51 38.30 -8.99
N GLY A 71 6.44 37.64 -9.66
CA GLY A 71 7.76 37.33 -9.15
C GLY A 71 7.85 36.05 -8.35
N ARG A 72 9.05 35.49 -8.33
CA ARG A 72 9.37 34.24 -7.61
C ARG A 72 9.65 34.54 -6.15
N LEU A 73 9.20 33.67 -5.24
CA LEU A 73 9.61 33.70 -3.85
C LEU A 73 10.98 33.02 -3.73
N THR A 74 11.97 33.73 -3.23
CA THR A 74 13.34 33.26 -3.06
C THR A 74 13.73 33.23 -1.60
N GLY A 75 14.64 32.31 -1.22
CA GLY A 75 15.12 32.21 0.15
C GLY A 75 14.09 31.71 1.18
N GLY A 76 12.91 31.29 0.72
CA GLY A 76 11.92 30.64 1.58
C GLY A 76 12.36 29.25 1.99
N GLU A 77 11.93 28.79 3.18
CA GLU A 77 12.17 27.45 3.67
C GLU A 77 11.14 26.49 3.03
N LEU A 78 11.63 25.46 2.33
CA LEU A 78 10.84 24.35 1.81
C LEU A 78 10.98 23.16 2.76
N ARG A 79 9.89 22.76 3.39
CA ARG A 79 9.77 21.46 4.08
C ARG A 79 9.01 20.51 3.17
N TYR A 80 9.50 19.28 3.05
CA TYR A 80 8.83 18.27 2.25
C TYR A 80 8.77 16.93 2.97
N SER A 81 7.77 16.14 2.61
CA SER A 81 7.67 14.74 2.96
C SER A 81 7.15 13.93 1.79
N LEU A 82 7.64 12.69 1.64
CA LEU A 82 7.10 11.68 0.75
C LEU A 82 6.53 10.55 1.58
N ALA A 83 5.26 10.28 1.43
CA ALA A 83 4.59 9.19 2.12
C ALA A 83 3.97 8.19 1.14
N ARG A 84 4.01 6.90 1.49
CA ARG A 84 3.29 5.85 0.75
C ARG A 84 1.86 5.74 1.28
N HIS A 85 0.90 5.71 0.36
CA HIS A 85 -0.51 5.54 0.64
C HIS A 85 -1.03 4.28 -0.05
N GLY A 86 -0.86 3.11 0.56
CA GLY A 86 -1.49 1.86 0.15
C GLY A 86 -1.39 1.47 -1.32
N ALA A 87 -2.04 0.38 -1.70
CA ALA A 87 -2.13 -0.05 -3.09
C ALA A 87 -3.00 0.91 -3.92
N ALA A 88 -2.59 1.16 -5.17
CA ALA A 88 -3.45 1.82 -6.14
C ALA A 88 -4.58 0.87 -6.57
N ASN A 89 -5.72 1.44 -6.95
CA ASN A 89 -6.87 0.64 -7.39
C ASN A 89 -6.55 -0.11 -8.70
N TYR A 90 -6.93 -1.38 -8.73
CA TYR A 90 -6.96 -2.17 -9.96
C TYR A 90 -8.33 -2.04 -10.64
N PRO A 91 -8.42 -2.25 -11.98
CA PRO A 91 -9.69 -2.20 -12.70
C PRO A 91 -10.72 -3.15 -12.10
N ARG A 92 -11.99 -2.72 -12.07
CA ARG A 92 -13.10 -3.52 -11.53
C ARG A 92 -13.25 -4.89 -12.18
N ALA A 93 -12.87 -5.02 -13.44
CA ALA A 93 -12.86 -6.31 -14.16
C ALA A 93 -11.99 -7.39 -13.49
N TYR A 94 -11.02 -6.98 -12.68
CA TYR A 94 -10.07 -7.90 -12.01
C TYR A 94 -10.24 -7.96 -10.49
N GLN A 95 -11.40 -7.62 -9.96
CA GLN A 95 -11.67 -7.70 -8.51
C GLN A 95 -11.56 -9.12 -7.94
N ALA A 96 -11.74 -10.14 -8.81
CA ALA A 96 -11.53 -11.54 -8.43
C ALA A 96 -10.05 -11.96 -8.40
N PHE A 97 -9.13 -11.05 -8.69
CA PHE A 97 -7.70 -11.32 -8.74
C PHE A 97 -6.96 -10.55 -7.66
N GLN A 98 -6.01 -11.21 -7.03
CA GLN A 98 -5.00 -10.63 -6.16
C GLN A 98 -3.80 -10.22 -7.00
N PHE A 99 -3.42 -8.93 -6.90
CA PHE A 99 -2.15 -8.42 -7.40
C PHE A 99 -1.22 -8.17 -6.21
N GLY A 100 0.02 -8.64 -6.33
CA GLY A 100 0.96 -8.66 -5.21
C GLY A 100 0.73 -9.85 -4.26
N THR A 101 1.49 -9.92 -3.18
CA THR A 101 1.50 -11.08 -2.27
C THR A 101 0.43 -11.02 -1.18
N GLY A 102 -0.40 -9.98 -1.14
CA GLY A 102 -1.40 -9.77 -0.09
C GLY A 102 -0.80 -9.34 1.25
N GLU A 103 0.48 -9.52 1.45
CA GLU A 103 1.21 -8.87 2.54
C GLU A 103 1.27 -7.40 2.19
N SER A 104 0.73 -6.56 3.06
CA SER A 104 0.75 -5.11 2.86
C SER A 104 2.20 -4.68 2.64
N ALA A 105 2.58 -4.51 1.38
CA ALA A 105 3.90 -4.03 1.03
C ALA A 105 4.04 -2.61 1.58
N GLY A 106 4.68 -2.49 2.72
CA GLY A 106 4.93 -1.24 3.41
C GLY A 106 3.64 -0.55 3.85
N GLY A 107 3.35 -0.58 5.14
CA GLY A 107 2.28 0.22 5.73
C GLY A 107 2.36 1.67 5.30
N ARG A 108 1.30 2.42 5.51
CA ARG A 108 1.33 3.88 5.47
C ARG A 108 2.52 4.36 6.30
N GLY A 109 3.45 5.06 5.65
CA GLY A 109 4.64 5.56 6.33
C GLY A 109 5.35 6.59 5.47
N THR A 110 6.02 7.51 6.15
CA THR A 110 6.92 8.47 5.52
C THR A 110 8.12 7.70 4.98
N LEU A 111 8.38 7.83 3.69
CA LEU A 111 9.53 7.24 3.01
C LEU A 111 10.75 8.15 3.13
N GLU A 112 10.52 9.46 3.02
CA GLU A 112 11.56 10.47 3.05
C GLU A 112 10.96 11.79 3.54
N ALA A 113 11.75 12.61 4.22
CA ALA A 113 11.40 13.97 4.59
C ALA A 113 12.67 14.83 4.66
N GLY A 114 12.53 16.12 4.37
CA GLY A 114 13.68 17.01 4.40
C GLY A 114 13.30 18.48 4.43
N VAL A 115 14.34 19.29 4.50
CA VAL A 115 14.25 20.75 4.48
C VAL A 115 15.26 21.28 3.46
N GLU A 116 14.81 22.16 2.58
CA GLU A 116 15.60 22.82 1.56
C GLU A 116 15.32 24.34 1.58
N VAL A 117 16.18 25.10 0.94
CA VAL A 117 15.93 26.52 0.70
C VAL A 117 15.58 26.72 -0.77
N LEU A 118 14.54 27.51 -1.01
CA LEU A 118 14.12 27.81 -2.40
C LEU A 118 15.23 28.56 -3.15
N ARG A 119 15.53 28.06 -4.34
CA ARG A 119 16.55 28.63 -5.23
C ARG A 119 16.08 29.94 -5.85
N GLU A 120 17.02 30.82 -6.13
CA GLU A 120 16.72 32.15 -6.64
C GLU A 120 16.34 32.17 -8.12
N ASP A 121 17.03 31.41 -8.95
CA ASP A 121 16.99 31.48 -10.40
C ASP A 121 16.24 30.31 -11.08
N GLN A 122 15.93 29.27 -10.36
CA GLN A 122 15.32 28.06 -10.91
C GLN A 122 14.43 27.33 -9.89
N SER A 123 13.65 26.36 -10.37
CA SER A 123 12.87 25.47 -9.51
C SER A 123 13.77 24.72 -8.53
N THR A 124 13.34 24.59 -7.29
CA THR A 124 14.00 23.73 -6.33
C THR A 124 13.66 22.28 -6.66
N VAL A 125 14.70 21.46 -6.90
CA VAL A 125 14.52 20.07 -7.28
C VAL A 125 14.83 19.16 -6.09
N VAL A 126 13.83 18.43 -5.66
CA VAL A 126 13.98 17.35 -4.66
C VAL A 126 14.02 16.04 -5.41
N THR A 127 15.10 15.28 -5.23
CA THR A 127 15.25 13.93 -5.80
C THR A 127 15.29 12.92 -4.68
N ILE A 128 14.35 11.98 -4.72
CA ILE A 128 14.20 10.94 -3.71
C ILE A 128 14.58 9.60 -4.34
N PRO A 129 15.46 8.80 -3.70
CA PRO A 129 15.80 7.47 -4.18
C PRO A 129 14.56 6.62 -4.35
N GLY A 130 14.52 5.81 -5.40
CA GLY A 130 13.42 4.90 -5.64
C GLY A 130 13.42 3.75 -4.63
N ASP A 131 12.23 3.33 -4.24
CA ASP A 131 12.05 2.14 -3.41
C ASP A 131 11.71 0.93 -4.29
N ALA A 132 12.71 0.07 -4.51
CA ALA A 132 12.58 -1.14 -5.32
C ALA A 132 11.74 -2.25 -4.64
N GLN A 133 11.36 -2.09 -3.37
CA GLN A 133 10.64 -3.14 -2.62
C GLN A 133 9.13 -3.16 -2.88
N SER A 134 8.61 -2.26 -3.70
CA SER A 134 7.19 -2.23 -4.03
C SER A 134 6.84 -3.33 -5.03
N GLY A 135 6.48 -4.52 -4.54
CA GLY A 135 6.01 -5.64 -5.37
C GLY A 135 4.61 -5.45 -5.97
N GLN A 136 3.93 -4.34 -5.69
CA GLN A 136 2.60 -4.01 -6.19
C GLN A 136 2.46 -2.51 -6.44
N ARG A 137 1.45 -2.12 -7.22
CA ARG A 137 1.11 -0.70 -7.42
C ARG A 137 0.97 0.00 -6.08
N SER A 138 1.57 1.17 -5.97
CA SER A 138 1.39 2.02 -4.80
C SER A 138 1.21 3.48 -5.22
N ARG A 139 0.59 4.26 -4.35
CA ARG A 139 0.51 5.71 -4.49
C ARG A 139 1.47 6.32 -3.49
N VAL A 140 2.29 7.24 -3.95
CA VAL A 140 3.10 8.09 -3.08
C VAL A 140 2.60 9.52 -3.20
N VAL A 141 2.56 10.21 -2.08
CA VAL A 141 2.16 11.61 -1.99
C VAL A 141 3.38 12.39 -1.53
N PHE A 142 3.81 13.31 -2.36
CA PHE A 142 4.81 14.31 -2.02
C PHE A 142 4.08 15.55 -1.52
N GLU A 143 4.29 15.90 -0.28
CA GLU A 143 3.77 17.12 0.35
C GLU A 143 4.91 18.11 0.48
N ALA A 144 4.68 19.35 0.05
CA ALA A 144 5.62 20.46 0.17
C ALA A 144 4.95 21.60 0.94
N SER A 145 5.65 22.18 1.88
CA SER A 145 5.24 23.39 2.60
C SER A 145 6.35 24.42 2.51
N VAL A 146 6.04 25.55 1.93
CA VAL A 146 6.98 26.68 1.79
C VAL A 146 6.62 27.75 2.80
N THR A 147 7.62 28.22 3.54
CA THR A 147 7.49 29.32 4.50
C THR A 147 8.33 30.50 4.04
N ASP A 148 7.71 31.66 3.87
CA ASP A 148 8.39 32.88 3.51
C ASP A 148 9.11 33.55 4.72
N GLN A 149 9.85 34.64 4.45
CA GLN A 149 10.55 35.40 5.51
C GLN A 149 9.61 36.09 6.49
N ALA A 150 8.34 36.28 6.13
CA ALA A 150 7.32 36.84 7.02
C ALA A 150 6.62 35.77 7.88
N GLY A 151 7.04 34.49 7.76
CA GLY A 151 6.48 33.38 8.51
C GLY A 151 5.15 32.85 7.96
N GLN A 152 4.75 33.26 6.73
CA GLN A 152 3.57 32.70 6.08
C GLN A 152 3.93 31.36 5.41
N SER A 153 3.15 30.33 5.68
CA SER A 153 3.35 28.99 5.08
C SER A 153 2.22 28.67 4.12
N VAL A 154 2.57 28.11 2.96
CA VAL A 154 1.65 27.62 1.92
C VAL A 154 2.08 26.22 1.53
N GLY A 155 1.11 25.30 1.49
CA GLY A 155 1.34 23.89 1.12
C GLY A 155 0.85 23.59 -0.29
N ALA A 156 1.47 22.58 -0.90
CA ALA A 156 1.02 21.91 -2.12
C ALA A 156 1.39 20.44 -2.05
N ASP A 157 0.64 19.61 -2.77
CA ASP A 157 0.92 18.18 -2.84
C ASP A 157 0.97 17.70 -4.30
N LYS A 158 1.65 16.58 -4.50
CA LYS A 158 1.67 15.87 -5.78
C LYS A 158 1.61 14.36 -5.54
N VAL A 159 0.65 13.73 -6.20
CA VAL A 159 0.50 12.27 -6.18
C VAL A 159 1.23 11.66 -7.37
N VAL A 160 2.02 10.63 -7.10
CA VAL A 160 2.68 9.81 -8.12
C VAL A 160 2.27 8.36 -7.93
N THR A 161 1.87 7.70 -9.01
CA THR A 161 1.60 6.25 -8.99
C THR A 161 2.89 5.50 -9.32
N LEU A 162 3.31 4.62 -8.41
CA LEU A 162 4.44 3.72 -8.62
C LEU A 162 3.95 2.38 -9.15
N TYR A 163 4.52 1.95 -10.26
CA TYR A 163 4.30 0.64 -10.86
C TYR A 163 5.49 -0.28 -10.56
N PRO A 164 5.27 -1.54 -10.15
CA PRO A 164 6.38 -2.47 -9.94
C PRO A 164 7.09 -2.85 -11.24
N ALA A 165 6.36 -2.91 -12.35
CA ALA A 165 6.86 -3.21 -13.69
C ALA A 165 5.91 -2.66 -14.77
N ALA A 166 6.28 -2.82 -16.05
CA ALA A 166 5.42 -2.45 -17.18
C ALA A 166 4.20 -3.37 -17.31
N VAL A 167 4.33 -4.61 -16.85
CA VAL A 167 3.24 -5.60 -16.77
C VAL A 167 3.14 -6.16 -15.35
N GLU A 168 1.92 -6.47 -14.96
CA GLU A 168 1.62 -7.03 -13.64
C GLU A 168 0.79 -8.30 -13.81
N VAL A 169 1.11 -9.32 -13.01
CA VAL A 169 0.33 -10.56 -12.99
C VAL A 169 -0.67 -10.52 -11.83
N GLY A 170 -1.91 -10.89 -12.08
CA GLY A 170 -2.92 -11.14 -11.05
C GLY A 170 -3.20 -12.63 -10.94
N VAL A 171 -3.37 -13.12 -9.71
CA VAL A 171 -3.79 -14.50 -9.42
C VAL A 171 -5.22 -14.47 -8.91
N ARG A 172 -6.09 -15.28 -9.48
CA ARG A 172 -7.49 -15.35 -9.06
C ARG A 172 -7.60 -15.87 -7.63
N HIS A 173 -8.45 -15.24 -6.84
CA HIS A 173 -8.77 -15.74 -5.50
C HIS A 173 -9.31 -17.15 -5.58
N VAL A 174 -8.81 -18.02 -4.72
CA VAL A 174 -9.27 -19.39 -4.54
C VAL A 174 -10.09 -19.51 -3.25
N GLN A 175 -10.85 -20.59 -3.12
CA GLN A 175 -11.54 -20.88 -1.86
C GLN A 175 -10.51 -21.01 -0.73
N GLY A 176 -10.85 -20.53 0.47
CA GLY A 176 -9.95 -20.58 1.63
C GLY A 176 -9.66 -22.00 2.12
N TRP A 177 -10.53 -22.95 1.77
CA TRP A 177 -10.41 -24.37 2.12
C TRP A 177 -10.74 -25.25 0.91
N ILE A 178 -9.88 -26.21 0.61
CA ILE A 178 -10.01 -27.15 -0.52
C ILE A 178 -10.06 -28.56 0.05
N PRO A 179 -11.05 -29.39 -0.32
CA PRO A 179 -11.12 -30.79 0.10
C PRO A 179 -9.88 -31.58 -0.33
N HIS A 180 -9.57 -32.63 0.43
CA HIS A 180 -8.52 -33.59 0.04
C HIS A 180 -8.73 -34.14 -1.38
N ALA A 181 -7.64 -34.34 -2.10
CA ALA A 181 -7.61 -34.85 -3.48
C ALA A 181 -8.30 -33.99 -4.54
N GLN A 182 -8.82 -32.82 -4.20
CA GLN A 182 -9.29 -31.85 -5.18
C GLN A 182 -8.12 -31.11 -5.83
N PRO A 183 -8.20 -30.79 -7.13
CA PRO A 183 -7.14 -30.02 -7.78
C PRO A 183 -7.12 -28.58 -7.28
N LEU A 184 -5.93 -28.04 -7.09
CA LEU A 184 -5.67 -26.61 -6.97
C LEU A 184 -5.52 -26.05 -8.39
N SER A 185 -6.25 -24.98 -8.69
CA SER A 185 -6.14 -24.27 -9.98
C SER A 185 -5.49 -22.90 -9.72
N LEU A 186 -4.32 -22.69 -10.31
CA LEU A 186 -3.69 -21.38 -10.39
C LEU A 186 -4.17 -20.71 -11.67
N THR A 187 -5.03 -19.69 -11.53
CA THR A 187 -5.55 -18.92 -12.67
C THR A 187 -4.91 -17.53 -12.64
N ALA A 188 -4.23 -17.17 -13.72
CA ALA A 188 -3.49 -15.92 -13.82
C ALA A 188 -3.97 -15.05 -15.00
N ILE A 189 -3.86 -13.74 -14.82
CA ILE A 189 -4.02 -12.72 -15.86
C ILE A 189 -2.83 -11.77 -15.82
N VAL A 190 -2.34 -11.35 -16.98
CA VAL A 190 -1.30 -10.31 -17.07
C VAL A 190 -1.92 -9.06 -17.65
N ILE A 191 -1.70 -7.93 -16.98
CA ILE A 191 -2.21 -6.62 -17.39
C ILE A 191 -1.08 -5.60 -17.49
N ASP A 192 -1.29 -4.58 -18.32
CA ASP A 192 -0.43 -3.42 -18.39
C ASP A 192 -0.83 -2.34 -17.34
N ARG A 193 -0.16 -1.20 -17.40
CA ARG A 193 -0.43 -0.05 -16.52
C ARG A 193 -1.82 0.53 -16.69
N THR A 194 -2.42 0.41 -17.88
CA THR A 194 -3.80 0.86 -18.16
C THR A 194 -4.85 -0.11 -17.68
N GLY A 195 -4.44 -1.34 -17.35
CA GLY A 195 -5.32 -2.45 -16.97
C GLY A 195 -5.79 -3.28 -18.15
N ALA A 196 -5.23 -3.08 -19.35
CA ALA A 196 -5.51 -3.94 -20.49
C ALA A 196 -4.75 -5.27 -20.35
N ALA A 197 -5.41 -6.38 -20.74
CA ALA A 197 -4.76 -7.68 -20.75
C ALA A 197 -3.63 -7.70 -21.79
N VAL A 198 -2.48 -8.28 -21.41
CA VAL A 198 -1.28 -8.39 -22.26
C VAL A 198 -1.05 -9.86 -22.63
N PRO A 199 -1.37 -10.27 -23.87
CA PRO A 199 -1.09 -11.61 -24.33
C PRO A 199 0.41 -11.86 -24.58
N GLY A 200 0.81 -13.13 -24.52
CA GLY A 200 2.13 -13.58 -24.98
C GLY A 200 3.24 -13.46 -23.94
N GLN A 201 2.98 -13.02 -22.72
CA GLN A 201 3.95 -13.00 -21.63
C GLN A 201 4.15 -14.40 -21.05
N THR A 202 5.38 -14.74 -20.68
CA THR A 202 5.66 -15.97 -19.96
C THR A 202 5.37 -15.78 -18.49
N VAL A 203 4.43 -16.54 -17.93
CA VAL A 203 4.06 -16.54 -16.52
C VAL A 203 4.57 -17.83 -15.89
N ARG A 204 5.39 -17.71 -14.85
CA ARG A 204 5.83 -18.84 -14.03
C ARG A 204 4.86 -19.02 -12.87
N GLY A 205 4.17 -20.15 -12.87
CA GLY A 205 3.27 -20.54 -11.76
C GLY A 205 3.96 -21.49 -10.79
N ARG A 206 3.74 -21.31 -9.49
CA ARG A 206 4.26 -22.20 -8.45
C ARG A 206 3.17 -22.51 -7.43
N PHE A 207 3.14 -23.76 -6.98
CA PHE A 207 2.33 -24.24 -5.86
C PHE A 207 3.28 -24.50 -4.71
N VAL A 208 3.29 -23.62 -3.73
CA VAL A 208 4.25 -23.63 -2.63
C VAL A 208 3.52 -24.09 -1.38
N ARG A 209 3.95 -25.21 -0.78
CA ARG A 209 3.45 -25.68 0.51
C ARG A 209 4.18 -24.97 1.63
N GLU A 210 3.44 -24.35 2.54
CA GLU A 210 3.96 -23.74 3.75
C GLU A 210 3.72 -24.69 4.94
N SER A 211 4.74 -24.88 5.77
CA SER A 211 4.66 -25.64 7.01
C SER A 211 5.49 -24.97 8.09
N TYR A 212 5.08 -25.11 9.34
CA TYR A 212 5.84 -24.61 10.47
C TYR A 212 6.59 -25.77 11.14
N HIS A 213 7.89 -25.57 11.28
CA HIS A 213 8.72 -26.44 12.10
C HIS A 213 8.95 -25.79 13.46
N THR A 214 8.48 -26.45 14.50
CA THR A 214 8.66 -25.98 15.87
C THR A 214 9.88 -26.67 16.47
N PHE A 215 10.80 -25.89 17.02
CA PHE A 215 11.97 -26.39 17.74
C PHE A 215 12.23 -25.54 18.98
N TRP A 216 12.94 -26.14 19.92
CA TRP A 216 13.33 -25.48 21.16
C TRP A 216 14.75 -24.96 21.03
N ASP A 217 14.93 -23.65 21.25
CA ASP A 217 16.25 -23.01 21.22
C ASP A 217 16.60 -22.46 22.60
N ARG A 218 17.89 -22.55 22.95
CA ARG A 218 18.41 -22.05 24.22
C ARG A 218 19.01 -20.67 24.00
N THR A 219 18.22 -19.62 24.31
CA THR A 219 18.67 -18.24 24.22
C THR A 219 18.73 -17.62 25.62
N GLY A 220 19.92 -17.18 26.08
CA GLY A 220 20.08 -16.56 27.40
C GLY A 220 19.86 -17.47 28.60
N GLY A 221 19.99 -18.81 28.43
CA GLY A 221 19.79 -19.80 29.48
C GLY A 221 18.36 -20.33 29.62
N GLU A 222 17.41 -19.74 28.93
CA GLU A 222 16.00 -20.18 28.88
C GLU A 222 15.72 -20.96 27.60
N MET A 223 14.91 -22.01 27.71
CA MET A 223 14.38 -22.76 26.56
C MET A 223 13.17 -22.00 26.02
N ARG A 224 13.25 -21.56 24.76
CA ARG A 224 12.16 -20.88 24.07
C ARG A 224 11.73 -21.67 22.86
N GLU A 225 10.43 -21.81 22.69
CA GLU A 225 9.83 -22.36 21.48
C GLU A 225 10.04 -21.39 20.32
N ARG A 226 10.65 -21.88 19.24
CA ARG A 226 10.77 -21.16 17.99
C ARG A 226 10.01 -21.88 16.90
N ARG A 227 9.35 -21.10 16.06
CA ARG A 227 8.67 -21.60 14.86
C ARG A 227 9.36 -21.04 13.63
N GLU A 228 9.79 -21.94 12.78
CA GLU A 228 10.38 -21.62 11.49
C GLU A 228 9.39 -21.94 10.37
N LEU A 229 9.12 -20.96 9.49
CA LEU A 229 8.31 -21.18 8.31
C LEU A 229 9.18 -21.90 7.25
N ARG A 230 8.75 -23.08 6.83
CA ARG A 230 9.33 -23.82 5.71
C ARG A 230 8.44 -23.71 4.50
N ARG A 231 9.03 -23.34 3.39
CA ARG A 231 8.38 -23.23 2.08
C ARG A 231 8.98 -24.25 1.14
N GLU A 232 8.14 -25.13 0.62
CA GLU A 232 8.53 -26.19 -0.30
C GLU A 232 7.73 -26.03 -1.59
N VAL A 233 8.41 -25.95 -2.73
CA VAL A 233 7.73 -25.93 -4.04
C VAL A 233 7.26 -27.35 -4.36
N ASP A 234 5.95 -27.54 -4.36
CA ASP A 234 5.31 -28.83 -4.60
C ASP A 234 5.10 -29.07 -6.11
N HIS A 235 4.82 -28.00 -6.85
CA HIS A 235 4.66 -28.06 -8.31
C HIS A 235 4.98 -26.72 -8.97
N GLU A 236 5.48 -26.76 -10.21
CA GLU A 236 5.69 -25.59 -11.06
C GLU A 236 5.04 -25.78 -12.42
N CYS A 237 4.53 -24.71 -12.99
CA CYS A 237 4.04 -24.67 -14.36
C CYS A 237 4.47 -23.39 -15.07
N THR A 238 4.49 -23.44 -16.39
CA THR A 238 4.72 -22.26 -17.22
C THR A 238 3.51 -22.03 -18.10
N LEU A 239 2.94 -20.84 -18.02
CA LEU A 239 1.78 -20.42 -18.78
C LEU A 239 2.18 -19.33 -19.78
N ARG A 240 1.41 -19.20 -20.83
CA ARG A 240 1.50 -18.06 -21.75
C ARG A 240 0.25 -17.22 -21.61
N SER A 241 0.42 -15.95 -21.21
CA SER A 241 -0.72 -15.06 -21.01
C SER A 241 -1.52 -14.85 -22.28
N ALA A 242 -2.81 -14.63 -22.14
CA ALA A 242 -3.77 -14.38 -23.21
C ALA A 242 -4.64 -13.17 -22.87
N ALA A 243 -5.57 -12.80 -23.75
CA ALA A 243 -6.58 -11.80 -23.46
C ALA A 243 -7.52 -12.24 -22.32
N GLU A 244 -7.73 -13.54 -22.19
CA GLU A 244 -8.48 -14.18 -21.12
C GLU A 244 -7.52 -14.80 -20.09
N PRO A 245 -7.96 -15.00 -18.83
CA PRO A 245 -7.17 -15.68 -17.82
C PRO A 245 -6.76 -17.08 -18.22
N VAL A 246 -5.51 -17.45 -17.91
CA VAL A 246 -4.95 -18.77 -18.19
C VAL A 246 -4.72 -19.55 -16.90
N SER A 247 -4.81 -20.87 -16.94
CA SER A 247 -4.73 -21.71 -15.74
C SER A 247 -3.81 -22.88 -15.89
N CYS A 248 -3.22 -23.31 -14.78
CA CYS A 248 -2.65 -24.64 -14.60
C CYS A 248 -3.18 -25.26 -13.32
N GLU A 249 -3.18 -26.59 -13.27
CA GLU A 249 -3.73 -27.36 -12.16
C GLU A 249 -2.68 -28.28 -11.56
N HIS A 250 -2.78 -28.45 -10.25
CA HIS A 250 -1.97 -29.39 -9.49
C HIS A 250 -2.85 -30.11 -8.47
N ARG A 251 -2.59 -31.42 -8.24
CA ARG A 251 -3.24 -32.21 -7.19
C ARG A 251 -2.26 -32.46 -6.06
N PRO A 252 -2.38 -31.73 -4.95
CA PRO A 252 -1.49 -31.91 -3.81
C PRO A 252 -1.61 -33.32 -3.22
N ALA A 253 -0.48 -33.96 -2.96
CA ALA A 253 -0.44 -35.25 -2.27
C ALA A 253 -0.56 -35.09 -0.74
N ARG A 254 -0.28 -33.90 -0.22
CA ARG A 254 -0.25 -33.62 1.22
C ARG A 254 -1.17 -32.45 1.55
N GLY A 255 -1.88 -32.53 2.65
CA GLY A 255 -2.63 -31.41 3.21
C GLY A 255 -1.72 -30.30 3.76
N GLY A 256 -2.32 -29.15 4.08
CA GLY A 256 -1.67 -27.99 4.67
C GLY A 256 -1.92 -26.69 3.90
N THR A 257 -1.23 -25.64 4.33
CA THR A 257 -1.32 -24.33 3.67
C THR A 257 -0.55 -24.33 2.36
N TYR A 258 -1.21 -23.93 1.29
CA TYR A 258 -0.63 -23.71 -0.03
C TYR A 258 -0.68 -22.25 -0.43
N VAL A 259 0.40 -21.78 -1.03
CA VAL A 259 0.50 -20.47 -1.67
C VAL A 259 0.64 -20.69 -3.17
N LEU A 260 -0.33 -20.19 -3.92
CA LEU A 260 -0.31 -20.20 -5.37
C LEU A 260 0.32 -18.90 -5.83
N GLU A 261 1.49 -18.97 -6.44
CA GLU A 261 2.28 -17.85 -6.88
C GLU A 261 2.35 -17.78 -8.39
N ALA A 262 2.22 -16.58 -8.93
CA ALA A 262 2.48 -16.31 -10.34
C ALA A 262 3.49 -15.17 -10.46
N GLU A 263 4.48 -15.34 -11.31
CA GLU A 263 5.54 -14.38 -11.58
C GLU A 263 5.59 -14.06 -13.08
N VAL A 264 5.76 -12.78 -13.41
CA VAL A 264 6.04 -12.29 -14.77
C VAL A 264 7.20 -11.31 -14.72
N THR A 265 8.00 -11.28 -15.78
CA THR A 265 9.12 -10.34 -15.94
C THR A 265 8.87 -9.52 -17.20
N ASP A 266 8.99 -8.19 -17.10
CA ASP A 266 8.87 -7.28 -18.24
C ASP A 266 10.17 -7.26 -19.10
N GLU A 267 10.11 -6.55 -20.22
CA GLU A 267 11.25 -6.43 -21.15
C GLU A 267 12.48 -5.72 -20.52
N ALA A 268 12.27 -4.92 -19.47
CA ALA A 268 13.34 -4.26 -18.72
C ALA A 268 13.89 -5.12 -17.57
N GLY A 269 13.41 -6.38 -17.42
CA GLY A 269 13.86 -7.29 -16.37
C GLY A 269 13.20 -7.07 -15.01
N ARG A 270 12.20 -6.17 -14.89
CA ARG A 270 11.46 -5.96 -13.66
C ARG A 270 10.44 -7.07 -13.46
N ARG A 271 10.40 -7.61 -12.26
CA ARG A 271 9.54 -8.76 -11.92
C ARG A 271 8.36 -8.34 -11.08
N THR A 272 7.20 -8.92 -11.35
CA THR A 272 6.04 -8.86 -10.48
C THR A 272 5.64 -10.26 -10.04
N LEU A 273 5.31 -10.38 -8.76
CA LEU A 273 4.89 -11.60 -8.11
C LEU A 273 3.54 -11.36 -7.45
N SER A 274 2.59 -12.24 -7.72
CA SER A 274 1.30 -12.26 -7.02
C SER A 274 1.05 -13.61 -6.41
N ALA A 275 0.41 -13.63 -5.25
CA ALA A 275 0.19 -14.83 -4.48
C ALA A 275 -1.16 -14.83 -3.79
N VAL A 276 -1.81 -16.00 -3.76
CA VAL A 276 -3.01 -16.27 -2.95
C VAL A 276 -2.78 -17.48 -2.09
N ARG A 277 -3.37 -17.48 -0.88
CA ARG A 277 -3.27 -18.59 0.06
C ARG A 277 -4.56 -19.37 0.12
N THR A 278 -4.43 -20.69 0.29
CA THR A 278 -5.52 -21.61 0.56
C THR A 278 -5.05 -22.72 1.49
N TYR A 279 -6.00 -23.41 2.11
CA TYR A 279 -5.73 -24.59 2.90
C TYR A 279 -6.27 -25.82 2.18
N VAL A 280 -5.45 -26.86 2.06
CA VAL A 280 -5.83 -28.18 1.51
C VAL A 280 -5.99 -29.14 2.66
N ALA A 281 -7.16 -29.79 2.77
CA ALA A 281 -7.43 -30.76 3.82
C ALA A 281 -6.50 -31.98 3.72
N ALA A 282 -6.10 -32.55 4.86
CA ALA A 282 -5.46 -33.85 4.91
C ALA A 282 -6.46 -34.97 4.64
N ALA A 283 -5.99 -36.20 4.34
CA ALA A 283 -6.85 -37.32 3.98
C ALA A 283 -7.83 -37.75 5.08
N ASP A 284 -7.45 -37.50 6.33
CA ASP A 284 -8.17 -37.84 7.55
C ASP A 284 -8.86 -36.63 8.22
N GLU A 285 -8.78 -35.45 7.58
CA GLU A 285 -9.34 -34.22 8.11
C GLU A 285 -10.80 -34.05 7.66
N VAL A 286 -11.73 -34.15 8.59
CA VAL A 286 -13.14 -33.81 8.35
C VAL A 286 -13.29 -32.30 8.53
N PRO A 287 -13.97 -31.58 7.59
CA PRO A 287 -14.16 -30.15 7.74
C PRO A 287 -14.96 -29.86 9.01
N ASP A 288 -14.33 -29.17 9.96
CA ASP A 288 -15.08 -28.50 11.01
C ASP A 288 -15.91 -27.39 10.38
N ARG A 289 -17.17 -27.24 10.78
CA ARG A 289 -18.16 -26.40 10.08
C ARG A 289 -17.85 -24.91 10.10
N ASP A 290 -16.81 -24.48 10.79
CA ASP A 290 -16.36 -23.09 10.84
C ASP A 290 -14.90 -22.96 10.36
N PRO A 291 -14.63 -22.30 9.21
CA PRO A 291 -13.27 -22.01 8.83
C PRO A 291 -12.63 -21.06 9.85
N PRO A 292 -11.37 -21.31 10.27
CA PRO A 292 -10.66 -20.39 11.14
C PRO A 292 -10.43 -19.06 10.40
N GLY A 293 -11.09 -18.01 10.84
CA GLY A 293 -10.82 -16.64 10.34
C GLY A 293 -12.01 -15.79 9.92
N THR A 294 -13.21 -16.00 10.45
CA THR A 294 -14.27 -14.99 10.41
C THR A 294 -14.54 -14.48 11.82
N ALA A 295 -13.69 -13.59 12.29
CA ALA A 295 -13.96 -12.70 13.42
C ALA A 295 -13.39 -11.32 13.08
#